data_740dbb8009956d06000757ae42b5fae7
#
_entry.id   740dbb8009956d06000757ae42b5fae7
#
_cell.length_a   1.000
_cell.length_b   1.000
_cell.length_c   1.000
_cell.angle_alpha   90.00
_cell.angle_beta   90.00
_cell.angle_gamma   90.00
#
_symmetry.space_group_name_H-M   'P 1'
#
loop_
_entity.id
_entity.type
_entity.pdbx_description
1 polymer ?
#
loop_
_entity_poly.entity_id
_entity_poly.type
_entity_poly.pdbx_seq_one_letter_code
_entity_poly.pdbx_strand_id
1 'polypeptide(L)'
;MKKIFLIYGHYDDKSFNAAIRDTFIKTAEEKGHSVDAIDLYKEKFNPVFAGEEPDEIVLDHRKRIQTSDMIVLIAPIWNFRMPAIVEGWIDKVLAPPWAFRFKQLW
;
A
#
# COMPACT_ATOMS: atom_id res chain seq x y z
N MET A 1 15.46 15.23 0.93
CA MET A 1 15.14 13.82 0.58
C MET A 1 13.90 13.37 1.29
N LYS A 2 13.01 12.71 0.57
CA LYS A 2 11.81 12.09 1.15
C LYS A 2 11.92 10.58 1.11
N LYS A 3 11.31 9.92 2.09
CA LYS A 3 11.15 8.46 2.10
C LYS A 3 9.73 8.14 1.63
N ILE A 4 9.61 7.40 0.56
CA ILE A 4 8.33 7.10 -0.07
C ILE A 4 8.04 5.62 0.08
N PHE A 5 6.85 5.29 0.61
CA PHE A 5 6.38 3.91 0.66
C PHE A 5 5.38 3.71 -0.47
N LEU A 6 5.75 2.86 -1.43
CA LEU A 6 4.94 2.62 -2.62
C LEU A 6 4.31 1.23 -2.55
N ILE A 7 2.99 1.18 -2.72
CA ILE A 7 2.23 -0.07 -2.74
C ILE A 7 1.75 -0.31 -4.17
N TYR A 8 2.17 -1.42 -4.77
CA TYR A 8 1.77 -1.80 -6.12
C TYR A 8 0.75 -2.92 -6.05
N GLY A 9 -0.40 -2.73 -6.71
CA GLY A 9 -1.50 -3.67 -6.66
C GLY A 9 -2.02 -4.08 -8.03
N HIS A 10 -1.17 -4.71 -8.85
CA HIS A 10 -1.56 -5.31 -10.11
C HIS A 10 -0.88 -6.68 -10.25
N TYR A 11 -1.57 -7.65 -10.83
CA TYR A 11 -1.03 -9.01 -10.97
C TYR A 11 0.05 -9.13 -12.05
N ASP A 12 0.13 -8.16 -12.98
CA ASP A 12 1.03 -8.23 -14.14
C ASP A 12 2.13 -7.18 -14.03
N ASP A 13 3.38 -7.63 -14.00
CA ASP A 13 4.57 -6.77 -13.97
C ASP A 13 4.79 -6.02 -15.27
N LYS A 14 4.09 -6.38 -16.33
CA LYS A 14 4.22 -5.77 -17.66
C LYS A 14 3.02 -4.94 -18.03
N SER A 15 2.18 -4.59 -17.03
CA SER A 15 1.01 -3.78 -17.24
C SER A 15 1.36 -2.30 -17.38
N PHE A 16 0.39 -1.49 -17.81
CA PHE A 16 0.54 -0.04 -17.81
C PHE A 16 0.81 0.47 -16.40
N ASN A 17 0.17 -0.12 -15.40
CA ASN A 17 0.42 0.23 -13.99
C ASN A 17 1.88 -0.05 -13.61
N ALA A 18 2.47 -1.13 -14.10
CA ALA A 18 3.88 -1.43 -13.85
C ALA A 18 4.79 -0.38 -14.47
N ALA A 19 4.44 0.11 -15.66
CA ALA A 19 5.20 1.19 -16.30
C ALA A 19 5.13 2.48 -15.49
N ILE A 20 3.96 2.79 -14.93
CA ILE A 20 3.78 3.95 -14.04
C ILE A 20 4.65 3.78 -12.79
N ARG A 21 4.61 2.61 -12.17
CA ARG A 21 5.44 2.29 -11.00
C ARG A 21 6.91 2.52 -11.28
N ASP A 22 7.40 1.93 -12.37
CA ASP A 22 8.82 1.99 -12.71
C ASP A 22 9.27 3.41 -13.03
N THR A 23 8.46 4.16 -13.75
CA THR A 23 8.74 5.58 -14.05
C THR A 23 8.75 6.42 -12.77
N PHE A 24 7.79 6.17 -11.88
CA PHE A 24 7.74 6.89 -10.60
C PHE A 24 9.00 6.64 -9.78
N ILE A 25 9.38 5.36 -9.62
CA ILE A 25 10.56 4.99 -8.83
C ILE A 25 11.81 5.63 -9.41
N LYS A 26 12.00 5.49 -10.72
CA LYS A 26 13.17 6.05 -11.40
C LYS A 26 13.26 7.56 -11.19
N THR A 27 12.17 8.26 -11.43
CA THR A 27 12.14 9.72 -11.32
C THR A 27 12.37 10.18 -9.88
N ALA A 28 11.74 9.50 -8.91
CA ALA A 28 11.92 9.84 -7.51
C ALA A 28 13.39 9.67 -7.08
N GLU A 29 14.00 8.56 -7.48
CA GLU A 29 15.40 8.28 -7.13
C GLU A 29 16.36 9.24 -7.80
N GLU A 30 16.10 9.62 -9.05
CA GLU A 30 16.89 10.63 -9.75
C GLU A 30 16.86 11.99 -9.06
N LYS A 31 15.77 12.28 -8.36
CA LYS A 31 15.60 13.52 -7.59
C LYS A 31 16.09 13.40 -6.14
N GLY A 32 16.72 12.30 -5.80
CA GLY A 32 17.33 12.10 -4.48
C GLY A 32 16.40 11.57 -3.41
N HIS A 33 15.21 11.09 -3.78
CA HIS A 33 14.29 10.46 -2.83
C HIS A 33 14.52 8.95 -2.78
N SER A 34 14.15 8.32 -1.67
CA SER A 34 14.21 6.87 -1.55
C SER A 34 12.81 6.29 -1.68
N VAL A 35 12.69 5.14 -2.37
CA VAL A 35 11.41 4.46 -2.55
C VAL A 35 11.51 3.05 -1.99
N ASP A 36 10.64 2.75 -1.03
CA ASP A 36 10.44 1.41 -0.48
C ASP A 36 9.16 0.88 -1.13
N ALA A 37 9.31 -0.03 -2.07
CA ALA A 37 8.18 -0.53 -2.86
C ALA A 37 7.81 -1.94 -2.47
N ILE A 38 6.51 -2.20 -2.34
CA ILE A 38 5.98 -3.55 -2.14
C ILE A 38 5.02 -3.89 -3.29
N ASP A 39 4.90 -5.19 -3.56
CA ASP A 39 4.00 -5.74 -4.56
C ASP A 39 3.06 -6.71 -3.87
N LEU A 40 1.79 -6.34 -3.72
CA LEU A 40 0.83 -7.13 -2.95
C LEU A 40 0.59 -8.52 -3.56
N TYR A 41 0.62 -8.64 -4.88
CA TYR A 41 0.44 -9.93 -5.54
C TYR A 41 1.65 -10.85 -5.34
N LYS A 42 2.86 -10.30 -5.46
CA LYS A 42 4.09 -11.08 -5.24
C LYS A 42 4.25 -11.51 -3.81
N GLU A 43 3.86 -10.66 -2.86
CA GLU A 43 3.89 -11.00 -1.44
C GLU A 43 2.75 -11.94 -1.07
N LYS A 44 1.81 -12.18 -1.97
CA LYS A 44 0.62 -13.00 -1.72
C LYS A 44 -0.14 -12.51 -0.49
N PHE A 45 -0.31 -11.20 -0.43
CA PHE A 45 -1.02 -10.58 0.68
C PHE A 45 -2.43 -11.14 0.80
N ASN A 46 -2.80 -11.60 2.00
CA ASN A 46 -4.16 -12.09 2.24
C ASN A 46 -5.11 -10.91 2.48
N PRO A 47 -6.04 -10.64 1.54
CA PRO A 47 -6.90 -9.46 1.66
C PRO A 47 -8.11 -9.66 2.59
N VAL A 48 -8.36 -10.88 3.04
CA VAL A 48 -9.55 -11.18 3.83
C VAL A 48 -9.36 -10.73 5.28
N PHE A 49 -10.13 -9.73 5.69
CA PHE A 49 -10.13 -9.26 7.07
C PHE A 49 -11.35 -9.82 7.81
N ALA A 50 -11.11 -10.54 8.88
CA ALA A 50 -12.18 -11.15 9.69
C ALA A 50 -12.14 -10.68 11.14
N GLY A 51 -11.61 -9.49 11.38
CA GLY A 51 -11.54 -8.90 12.73
C GLY A 51 -10.39 -9.42 13.58
N GLU A 52 -9.46 -10.17 12.99
CA GLU A 52 -8.31 -10.71 13.70
C GLU A 52 -7.29 -9.62 14.07
N GLU A 53 -6.46 -9.93 15.05
CA GLU A 53 -5.34 -9.05 15.40
C GLU A 53 -4.35 -8.96 14.24
N PRO A 54 -3.65 -7.83 14.08
CA PRO A 54 -2.66 -7.65 13.02
C PRO A 54 -1.55 -8.72 13.09
N ASP A 55 -1.27 -9.34 11.95
CA ASP A 55 -0.16 -10.29 11.85
C ASP A 55 1.16 -9.56 11.56
N GLU A 56 2.24 -10.33 11.39
CA GLU A 56 3.58 -9.76 11.17
C GLU A 56 3.66 -8.91 9.91
N ILE A 57 2.98 -9.30 8.84
CA ILE A 57 3.00 -8.56 7.57
C ILE A 57 2.32 -7.21 7.74
N VAL A 58 1.16 -7.20 8.39
CA VAL A 58 0.41 -5.97 8.65
C VAL A 58 1.23 -5.04 9.53
N LEU A 59 1.84 -5.56 10.59
CA LEU A 59 2.67 -4.77 11.49
C LEU A 59 3.91 -4.20 10.76
N ASP A 60 4.52 -4.98 9.88
CA ASP A 60 5.65 -4.53 9.07
C ASP A 60 5.25 -3.40 8.14
N HIS A 61 4.13 -3.53 7.44
CA HIS A 61 3.64 -2.48 6.55
C HIS A 61 3.31 -1.20 7.32
N ARG A 62 2.70 -1.33 8.50
CA ARG A 62 2.43 -0.16 9.34
C ARG A 62 3.70 0.56 9.77
N LYS A 63 4.74 -0.20 10.11
CA LYS A 63 6.03 0.39 10.49
C LYS A 63 6.65 1.16 9.32
N ARG A 64 6.57 0.59 8.12
CA ARG A 64 7.08 1.26 6.91
C ARG A 64 6.32 2.54 6.60
N ILE A 65 5.01 2.54 6.82
CA ILE A 65 4.19 3.75 6.70
C ILE A 65 4.65 4.80 7.69
N GLN A 66 4.84 4.42 8.95
CA GLN A 66 5.23 5.36 10.01
C GLN A 66 6.59 6.00 9.77
N THR A 67 7.49 5.30 9.11
CA THR A 67 8.84 5.81 8.84
C THR A 67 8.96 6.48 7.49
N SER A 68 7.88 6.57 6.72
CA SER A 68 7.85 7.23 5.42
C SER A 68 7.27 8.63 5.51
N ASP A 69 7.61 9.46 4.53
CA ASP A 69 7.06 10.81 4.40
C ASP A 69 5.84 10.85 3.49
N MET A 70 5.72 9.86 2.61
CA MET A 70 4.66 9.82 1.61
C MET A 70 4.29 8.37 1.32
N ILE A 71 3.00 8.13 1.11
CA ILE A 71 2.48 6.85 0.64
C ILE A 71 2.00 7.04 -0.79
N VAL A 72 2.40 6.13 -1.67
CA VAL A 72 1.94 6.11 -3.06
C VAL A 72 1.32 4.76 -3.34
N LEU A 73 0.11 4.77 -3.85
CA LEU A 73 -0.61 3.56 -4.23
C LEU A 73 -0.82 3.56 -5.73
N ILE A 74 -0.35 2.51 -6.39
CA ILE A 74 -0.52 2.34 -7.85
C ILE A 74 -1.29 1.05 -8.07
N ALA A 75 -2.50 1.18 -8.64
CA ALA A 75 -3.40 0.07 -8.87
C ALA A 75 -4.39 0.41 -9.98
N PRO A 76 -4.89 -0.60 -10.69
CA PRO A 76 -5.93 -0.36 -11.70
C PRO A 76 -7.28 -0.12 -11.05
N ILE A 77 -8.20 0.43 -11.84
CA ILE A 77 -9.61 0.53 -11.44
C ILE A 77 -10.38 -0.55 -12.19
N TRP A 78 -10.88 -1.54 -11.46
CA TRP A 78 -11.71 -2.62 -11.99
C TRP A 78 -13.10 -2.51 -11.36
N ASN A 79 -14.14 -2.49 -12.21
CA ASN A 79 -15.52 -2.39 -11.71
C ASN A 79 -15.73 -1.20 -10.78
N PHE A 80 -15.16 -0.03 -11.15
CA PHE A 80 -15.29 1.24 -10.44
C PHE A 80 -14.62 1.26 -9.06
N ARG A 81 -13.70 0.33 -8.79
CA ARG A 81 -12.94 0.28 -7.54
C ARG A 81 -11.59 -0.40 -7.78
N MET A 82 -10.74 -0.38 -6.77
CA MET A 82 -9.44 -1.03 -6.83
C MET A 82 -9.57 -2.55 -6.72
N PRO A 83 -8.53 -3.31 -7.12
CA PRO A 83 -8.55 -4.77 -6.97
C PRO A 83 -8.81 -5.20 -5.53
N ALA A 84 -9.42 -6.37 -5.35
CA ALA A 84 -9.76 -6.90 -4.03
C ALA A 84 -8.55 -6.95 -3.09
N ILE A 85 -7.37 -7.30 -3.60
CA ILE A 85 -6.17 -7.38 -2.77
C ILE A 85 -5.79 -6.02 -2.19
N VAL A 86 -6.00 -4.94 -2.95
CA VAL A 86 -5.73 -3.57 -2.51
C VAL A 86 -6.77 -3.12 -1.49
N GLU A 87 -8.04 -3.39 -1.76
CA GLU A 87 -9.12 -3.06 -0.83
C GLU A 87 -8.92 -3.78 0.51
N GLY A 88 -8.54 -5.05 0.46
CA GLY A 88 -8.25 -5.82 1.67
C GLY A 88 -7.01 -5.33 2.40
N TRP A 89 -6.01 -4.84 1.67
CA TRP A 89 -4.85 -4.21 2.28
C TRP A 89 -5.27 -2.96 3.07
N ILE A 90 -6.12 -2.13 2.48
CA ILE A 90 -6.66 -0.95 3.15
C ILE A 90 -7.43 -1.37 4.42
N ASP A 91 -8.29 -2.37 4.31
CA ASP A 91 -9.07 -2.86 5.45
C ASP A 91 -8.21 -3.33 6.61
N LYS A 92 -7.12 -4.04 6.31
CA LYS A 92 -6.28 -4.66 7.35
C LYS A 92 -5.21 -3.72 7.88
N VAL A 93 -4.52 -3.01 7.00
CA VAL A 93 -3.38 -2.18 7.39
C VAL A 93 -3.84 -0.84 7.94
N LEU A 94 -4.83 -0.22 7.29
CA LEU A 94 -5.33 1.10 7.69
C LEU A 94 -6.54 1.00 8.63
N ALA A 95 -6.60 -0.05 9.42
CA ALA A 95 -7.71 -0.29 10.34
C ALA A 95 -7.62 0.59 11.60
N PRO A 96 -8.78 0.88 12.24
CA PRO A 96 -8.76 1.53 13.54
C PRO A 96 -8.29 0.53 14.61
N PRO A 97 -7.77 0.97 15.75
CA PRO A 97 -7.53 2.38 16.11
C PRO A 97 -6.17 2.90 15.62
N TRP A 98 -5.41 2.10 14.86
CA TRP A 98 -4.06 2.48 14.43
C TRP A 98 -4.07 3.62 13.41
N ALA A 99 -4.84 3.47 12.31
CA ALA A 99 -4.85 4.47 11.24
C ALA A 99 -5.76 5.66 11.57
N PHE A 100 -6.84 5.41 12.31
CA PHE A 100 -7.80 6.44 12.69
C PHE A 100 -8.62 5.93 13.86
N ARG A 101 -9.39 6.85 14.48
CA ARG A 101 -10.30 6.50 15.59
C ARG A 101 -11.67 7.09 15.33
N PHE A 102 -12.69 6.35 15.72
CA PHE A 102 -14.03 6.90 15.75
C PHE A 102 -14.19 7.73 17.01
N LYS A 103 -14.68 8.96 16.84
CA LYS A 103 -14.98 9.80 17.99
C LYS A 103 -16.42 9.58 18.39
N GLN A 104 -16.63 9.22 19.65
CA GLN A 104 -17.96 9.06 20.20
C GLN A 104 -18.51 10.41 20.63
N LEU A 105 -19.71 10.75 20.15
CA LEU A 105 -20.29 12.09 20.37
C LEU A 105 -21.47 12.10 21.33
N TRP A 106 -21.77 10.97 21.92
CA TRP A 106 -22.88 10.84 22.85
C TRP A 106 -22.43 10.24 24.19
#